data_69bc6bab420ac301f80bdea0f34b39bf
#
_entry.id   69bc6bab420ac301f80bdea0f34b39bf
#
_cell.length_a   1.000
_cell.length_b   1.000
_cell.length_c   1.000
_cell.angle_alpha   90.00
_cell.angle_beta   90.00
_cell.angle_gamma   90.00
#
_symmetry.space_group_name_H-M   'P 1'
#
loop_
_entity.id
_entity.type
_entity.pdbx_description
1 polymer ?
#
loop_
_entity_poly.entity_id
_entity_poly.type
_entity_poly.pdbx_seq_one_letter_code
_entity_poly.pdbx_strand_id
1 'polypeptide(L)'
;MQYVANKYVRISDISAYLLCPRLAYFRRRKGGAEHTVELVRAAVFKELSRSLASALATDDPEAAIRSQIEVACNDAEIVYGLPTGPVLEEAIGLAGDIIEGLHIESGRIGRNKLMTMLSPCERSQAIYSDRLRISGHVDRIVMLDAVRCPVVICASKAPERGIYAADRLKLAACAMLME
;
A
#
# COMPACT_ATOMS: atom_id res chain seq x y z
N MET A 1 -23.73 18.04 -15.22
CA MET A 1 -22.46 17.47 -14.74
C MET A 1 -21.69 16.98 -15.96
N GLN A 2 -20.70 17.75 -16.44
CA GLN A 2 -19.89 17.35 -17.59
C GLN A 2 -18.94 16.23 -17.16
N TYR A 3 -19.03 15.08 -17.79
CA TYR A 3 -18.08 13.98 -17.69
C TYR A 3 -16.75 14.48 -18.28
N VAL A 4 -15.83 14.88 -17.43
CA VAL A 4 -14.42 15.02 -17.85
C VAL A 4 -13.94 13.60 -18.09
N ALA A 5 -13.92 13.19 -19.35
CA ALA A 5 -13.38 11.91 -19.77
C ALA A 5 -11.95 11.85 -19.22
N ASN A 6 -11.70 10.90 -18.33
CA ASN A 6 -10.40 10.74 -17.68
C ASN A 6 -9.36 10.47 -18.79
N LYS A 7 -8.48 11.44 -19.06
CA LYS A 7 -7.48 11.41 -20.13
C LYS A 7 -6.58 10.16 -20.08
N TYR A 8 -6.50 9.54 -18.90
CA TYR A 8 -5.63 8.41 -18.60
C TYR A 8 -6.41 7.19 -18.14
N VAL A 9 -5.91 6.01 -18.48
CA VAL A 9 -6.31 4.73 -17.87
C VAL A 9 -5.57 4.59 -16.54
N ARG A 10 -6.29 4.34 -15.46
CA ARG A 10 -5.66 4.13 -14.15
C ARG A 10 -5.08 2.72 -14.05
N ILE A 11 -3.92 2.57 -13.41
CA ILE A 11 -3.33 1.25 -13.13
C ILE A 11 -4.31 0.36 -12.36
N SER A 12 -5.12 0.93 -11.46
CA SER A 12 -6.17 0.19 -10.74
C SER A 12 -7.27 -0.35 -11.67
N ASP A 13 -7.57 0.34 -12.78
CA ASP A 13 -8.56 -0.12 -13.76
C ASP A 13 -7.97 -1.28 -14.58
N ILE A 14 -6.67 -1.26 -14.90
CA ILE A 14 -5.97 -2.36 -15.57
C ILE A 14 -5.99 -3.61 -14.69
N SER A 15 -5.66 -3.47 -13.41
CA SER A 15 -5.72 -4.57 -12.43
C SER A 15 -7.14 -5.14 -12.29
N ALA A 16 -8.15 -4.26 -12.23
CA ALA A 16 -9.55 -4.68 -12.18
C ALA A 16 -9.99 -5.40 -13.45
N TYR A 17 -9.52 -4.95 -14.63
CA TYR A 17 -9.83 -5.57 -15.92
C TYR A 17 -9.27 -7.00 -16.02
N LEU A 18 -8.06 -7.24 -15.51
CA LEU A 18 -7.46 -8.58 -15.47
C LEU A 18 -8.26 -9.56 -14.58
N LEU A 19 -8.84 -9.07 -13.49
CA LEU A 19 -9.70 -9.88 -12.64
C LEU A 19 -11.06 -10.13 -13.31
N CYS A 20 -11.67 -9.10 -13.83
CA CYS A 20 -12.96 -9.17 -14.53
C CYS A 20 -13.20 -7.88 -15.33
N PRO A 21 -13.36 -7.95 -16.67
CA PRO A 21 -13.63 -6.77 -17.50
C PRO A 21 -14.87 -5.99 -17.05
N ARG A 22 -15.93 -6.68 -16.59
CA ARG A 22 -17.13 -6.04 -16.05
C ARG A 22 -16.85 -5.22 -14.78
N LEU A 23 -15.94 -5.70 -13.92
CA LEU A 23 -15.54 -4.98 -12.72
C LEU A 23 -14.91 -3.62 -13.07
N ALA A 24 -14.00 -3.59 -14.04
CA ALA A 24 -13.40 -2.34 -14.52
C ALA A 24 -14.45 -1.37 -15.08
N TYR A 25 -15.42 -1.88 -15.85
CA TYR A 25 -16.52 -1.09 -16.40
C TYR A 25 -17.38 -0.46 -15.31
N PHE A 26 -17.81 -1.25 -14.31
CA PHE A 26 -18.67 -0.74 -13.22
C PHE A 26 -17.94 0.22 -12.31
N ARG A 27 -16.65 -0.03 -11.99
CA ARG A 27 -15.83 0.90 -11.19
C ARG A 27 -15.70 2.27 -11.85
N ARG A 28 -15.58 2.33 -13.16
CA ARG A 28 -15.55 3.60 -13.92
C ARG A 28 -16.86 4.34 -13.90
N ARG A 29 -18.00 3.64 -13.89
CA ARG A 29 -19.35 4.25 -13.92
C ARG A 29 -19.84 4.72 -12.57
N LYS A 30 -19.57 3.99 -11.50
CA LYS A 30 -20.09 4.32 -10.16
C LYS A 30 -19.49 5.58 -9.53
N GLY A 31 -18.34 6.05 -9.99
CA GLY A 31 -17.73 7.32 -9.60
C GLY A 31 -17.73 7.57 -8.09
N GLY A 32 -16.83 6.95 -7.37
CA GLY A 32 -16.70 7.07 -5.91
C GLY A 32 -16.54 5.69 -5.29
N ALA A 33 -15.51 5.50 -4.48
CA ALA A 33 -15.38 4.29 -3.67
C ALA A 33 -16.40 4.41 -2.54
N GLU A 34 -17.34 3.46 -2.43
CA GLU A 34 -18.08 3.27 -1.19
C GLU A 34 -17.07 2.99 -0.08
N HIS A 35 -17.24 3.62 1.06
CA HIS A 35 -16.41 3.34 2.24
C HIS A 35 -16.77 1.93 2.72
N THR A 36 -15.87 1.00 2.58
CA THR A 36 -16.02 -0.39 3.02
C THR A 36 -15.01 -0.71 4.11
N VAL A 37 -15.26 -1.75 4.88
CA VAL A 37 -14.33 -2.24 5.91
C VAL A 37 -12.98 -2.60 5.28
N GLU A 38 -12.98 -3.16 4.06
CA GLU A 38 -11.74 -3.49 3.33
C GLU A 38 -10.95 -2.23 2.96
N LEU A 39 -11.62 -1.12 2.64
CA LEU A 39 -10.96 0.15 2.38
C LEU A 39 -10.32 0.70 3.66
N VAL A 40 -11.05 0.67 4.77
CA VAL A 40 -10.55 1.05 6.11
C VAL A 40 -9.35 0.20 6.49
N ARG A 41 -9.48 -1.13 6.36
CA ARG A 41 -8.39 -2.08 6.60
C ARG A 41 -7.14 -1.73 5.77
N ALA A 42 -7.30 -1.51 4.47
CA ALA A 42 -6.20 -1.13 3.60
C ALA A 42 -5.55 0.18 4.01
N ALA A 43 -6.32 1.17 4.47
CA ALA A 43 -5.81 2.44 4.95
C ALA A 43 -4.98 2.28 6.23
N VAL A 44 -5.48 1.52 7.21
CA VAL A 44 -4.77 1.23 8.48
C VAL A 44 -3.44 0.53 8.20
N PHE A 45 -3.42 -0.54 7.40
CA PHE A 45 -2.17 -1.24 7.07
C PHE A 45 -1.19 -0.39 6.25
N LYS A 46 -1.68 0.50 5.41
CA LYS A 46 -0.82 1.47 4.70
C LYS A 46 -0.18 2.46 5.66
N GLU A 47 -0.94 2.97 6.61
CA GLU A 47 -0.41 3.90 7.61
C GLU A 47 0.59 3.20 8.53
N LEU A 48 0.25 2.01 9.05
CA LEU A 48 1.16 1.18 9.83
C LEU A 48 2.48 0.94 9.08
N SER A 49 2.42 0.62 7.78
CA SER A 49 3.63 0.39 6.99
C SER A 49 4.56 1.61 6.91
N ARG A 50 4.04 2.82 7.12
CA ARG A 50 4.82 4.07 7.13
C ARG A 50 5.60 4.27 8.43
N SER A 51 5.13 3.69 9.51
CA SER A 51 5.75 3.80 10.84
C SER A 51 6.71 2.67 11.18
N LEU A 52 6.79 1.61 10.34
CA LEU A 52 7.63 0.44 10.63
C LEU A 52 9.10 0.79 10.85
N ALA A 53 9.68 1.70 10.05
CA ALA A 53 11.09 2.10 10.22
C ALA A 53 11.33 2.77 11.57
N SER A 54 10.44 3.67 11.99
CA SER A 54 10.54 4.34 13.29
C SER A 54 10.28 3.39 14.45
N ALA A 55 9.34 2.47 14.31
CA ALA A 55 9.06 1.46 15.34
C ALA A 55 10.26 0.53 15.56
N LEU A 56 10.90 0.05 14.49
CA LEU A 56 12.11 -0.77 14.58
C LEU A 56 13.33 -0.07 15.18
N ALA A 57 13.30 1.26 15.29
CA ALA A 57 14.35 2.05 15.91
C ALA A 57 14.15 2.25 17.42
N THR A 58 13.02 1.81 17.98
CA THR A 58 12.72 1.90 19.43
C THR A 58 13.28 0.71 20.19
N ASP A 59 13.36 0.82 21.51
CA ASP A 59 13.78 -0.27 22.42
C ASP A 59 12.72 -1.38 22.49
N ASP A 60 11.44 -1.03 22.30
CA ASP A 60 10.31 -1.97 22.23
C ASP A 60 9.52 -1.77 20.90
N PRO A 61 9.95 -2.42 19.82
CA PRO A 61 9.29 -2.31 18.52
C PRO A 61 7.85 -2.81 18.53
N GLU A 62 7.52 -3.82 19.32
CA GLU A 62 6.17 -4.37 19.36
C GLU A 62 5.20 -3.40 20.01
N ALA A 63 5.53 -2.82 21.16
CA ALA A 63 4.75 -1.80 21.80
C ALA A 63 4.57 -0.56 20.89
N ALA A 64 5.64 -0.16 20.19
CA ALA A 64 5.58 0.93 19.24
C ALA A 64 4.62 0.64 18.07
N ILE A 65 4.64 -0.58 17.50
CA ILE A 65 3.71 -0.98 16.44
C ILE A 65 2.26 -1.01 16.95
N ARG A 66 1.99 -1.57 18.13
CA ARG A 66 0.65 -1.58 18.73
C ARG A 66 0.09 -0.17 18.90
N SER A 67 0.88 0.75 19.43
CA SER A 67 0.49 2.16 19.55
C SER A 67 0.19 2.80 18.19
N GLN A 68 1.00 2.52 17.17
CA GLN A 68 0.74 3.04 15.82
C GLN A 68 -0.52 2.44 15.17
N ILE A 69 -0.85 1.19 15.46
CA ILE A 69 -2.10 0.56 15.02
C ILE A 69 -3.31 1.31 15.61
N GLU A 70 -3.29 1.62 16.90
CA GLU A 70 -4.36 2.37 17.57
C GLU A 70 -4.55 3.76 16.95
N VAL A 71 -3.46 4.49 16.71
CA VAL A 71 -3.49 5.80 16.03
C VAL A 71 -4.06 5.66 14.63
N ALA A 72 -3.58 4.71 13.83
CA ALA A 72 -4.04 4.51 12.46
C ALA A 72 -5.53 4.12 12.39
N CYS A 73 -6.02 3.34 13.35
CA CYS A 73 -7.44 2.99 13.46
C CYS A 73 -8.29 4.21 13.82
N ASN A 74 -7.89 5.01 14.80
CA ASN A 74 -8.58 6.23 15.17
C ASN A 74 -8.67 7.23 14.01
N ASP A 75 -7.56 7.44 13.29
CA ASP A 75 -7.53 8.31 12.11
C ASP A 75 -8.44 7.78 11.00
N ALA A 76 -8.43 6.46 10.76
CA ALA A 76 -9.30 5.85 9.76
C ALA A 76 -10.78 5.97 10.13
N GLU A 77 -11.14 5.85 11.39
CA GLU A 77 -12.52 6.04 11.87
C GLU A 77 -13.01 7.48 11.61
N ILE A 78 -12.16 8.48 11.89
CA ILE A 78 -12.47 9.88 11.61
C ILE A 78 -12.64 10.13 10.11
N VAL A 79 -11.73 9.59 9.27
CA VAL A 79 -11.72 9.86 7.82
C VAL A 79 -12.86 9.14 7.10
N TYR A 80 -13.14 7.89 7.46
CA TYR A 80 -14.11 7.06 6.73
C TYR A 80 -15.48 6.99 7.38
N GLY A 81 -15.62 7.38 8.64
CA GLY A 81 -16.88 7.33 9.39
C GLY A 81 -17.37 5.89 9.66
N LEU A 82 -16.46 4.90 9.69
CA LEU A 82 -16.77 3.50 9.90
C LEU A 82 -16.03 2.98 11.15
N PRO A 83 -16.69 2.13 11.96
CA PRO A 83 -16.05 1.56 13.15
C PRO A 83 -14.83 0.70 12.76
N THR A 84 -13.74 0.86 13.49
CA THR A 84 -12.46 0.19 13.21
C THR A 84 -12.18 -1.00 14.15
N GLY A 85 -13.03 -1.30 15.12
CA GLY A 85 -12.82 -2.36 16.11
C GLY A 85 -12.33 -3.70 15.55
N PRO A 86 -12.99 -4.29 14.54
CA PRO A 86 -12.52 -5.56 13.96
C PRO A 86 -11.15 -5.44 13.28
N VAL A 87 -10.83 -4.30 12.68
CA VAL A 87 -9.53 -4.05 12.05
C VAL A 87 -8.45 -3.86 13.10
N LEU A 88 -8.77 -3.20 14.21
CA LEU A 88 -7.89 -3.02 15.36
C LEU A 88 -7.49 -4.37 15.96
N GLU A 89 -8.46 -5.24 16.24
CA GLU A 89 -8.22 -6.58 16.78
C GLU A 89 -7.33 -7.41 15.85
N GLU A 90 -7.64 -7.42 14.55
CA GLU A 90 -6.82 -8.09 13.53
C GLU A 90 -5.38 -7.57 13.52
N ALA A 91 -5.21 -6.25 13.45
CA ALA A 91 -3.90 -5.62 13.33
C ALA A 91 -3.04 -5.83 14.58
N ILE A 92 -3.63 -5.73 15.78
CA ILE A 92 -2.94 -6.03 17.05
C ILE A 92 -2.51 -7.50 17.09
N GLY A 93 -3.37 -8.42 16.65
CA GLY A 93 -3.03 -9.83 16.57
C GLY A 93 -1.84 -10.13 15.67
N LEU A 94 -1.64 -9.33 14.62
CA LEU A 94 -0.53 -9.47 13.67
C LEU A 94 0.76 -8.74 14.09
N ALA A 95 0.75 -7.94 15.15
CA ALA A 95 1.91 -7.11 15.52
C ALA A 95 3.18 -7.96 15.77
N GLY A 96 3.06 -9.08 16.49
CA GLY A 96 4.16 -10.01 16.73
C GLY A 96 4.70 -10.63 15.44
N ASP A 97 3.81 -11.11 14.56
CA ASP A 97 4.18 -11.72 13.28
C ASP A 97 4.90 -10.70 12.37
N ILE A 98 4.47 -9.44 12.39
CA ILE A 98 5.12 -8.35 11.64
C ILE A 98 6.56 -8.16 12.12
N ILE A 99 6.79 -8.10 13.44
CA ILE A 99 8.13 -7.95 14.01
C ILE A 99 9.01 -9.15 13.70
N GLU A 100 8.50 -10.36 13.86
CA GLU A 100 9.22 -11.58 13.52
C GLU A 100 9.60 -11.60 12.04
N GLY A 101 8.66 -11.28 11.15
CA GLY A 101 8.91 -11.17 9.71
C GLY A 101 9.99 -10.15 9.37
N LEU A 102 9.99 -8.99 10.03
CA LEU A 102 11.02 -7.96 9.83
C LEU A 102 12.38 -8.40 10.36
N HIS A 103 12.46 -9.16 11.45
CA HIS A 103 13.71 -9.75 11.94
C HIS A 103 14.27 -10.79 10.97
N ILE A 104 13.43 -11.67 10.44
CA ILE A 104 13.81 -12.66 9.42
C ILE A 104 14.36 -11.95 8.18
N GLU A 105 13.64 -10.95 7.65
CA GLU A 105 14.09 -10.19 6.48
C GLU A 105 15.37 -9.39 6.76
N SER A 106 15.52 -8.83 7.96
CA SER A 106 16.77 -8.17 8.37
C SER A 106 17.97 -9.13 8.33
N GLY A 107 17.78 -10.37 8.75
CA GLY A 107 18.82 -11.43 8.64
C GLY A 107 19.12 -11.80 7.19
N ARG A 108 18.12 -11.81 6.31
CA ARG A 108 18.23 -12.22 4.90
C ARG A 108 18.90 -11.16 4.02
N ILE A 109 18.50 -9.89 4.13
CA ILE A 109 18.96 -8.81 3.22
C ILE A 109 19.89 -7.80 3.89
N GLY A 110 20.08 -7.90 5.21
CA GLY A 110 20.83 -6.96 6.03
C GLY A 110 19.98 -5.79 6.56
N ARG A 111 20.24 -5.40 7.82
CA ARG A 111 19.46 -4.35 8.51
C ARG A 111 19.46 -3.02 7.75
N ASN A 112 20.61 -2.59 7.23
CA ASN A 112 20.71 -1.31 6.54
C ASN A 112 19.84 -1.28 5.27
N LYS A 113 19.83 -2.36 4.50
CA LYS A 113 19.01 -2.46 3.29
C LYS A 113 17.52 -2.50 3.64
N LEU A 114 17.14 -3.25 4.67
CA LEU A 114 15.76 -3.26 5.16
C LEU A 114 15.32 -1.86 5.59
N MET A 115 16.12 -1.15 6.39
CA MET A 115 15.81 0.21 6.83
C MET A 115 15.66 1.17 5.65
N THR A 116 16.51 1.06 4.62
CA THR A 116 16.36 1.85 3.37
C THR A 116 15.02 1.56 2.69
N MET A 117 14.62 0.30 2.61
CA MET A 117 13.33 -0.09 2.00
C MET A 117 12.11 0.39 2.81
N LEU A 118 12.25 0.48 4.14
CA LEU A 118 11.19 0.97 5.02
C LEU A 118 11.15 2.49 5.12
N SER A 119 12.26 3.19 4.81
CA SER A 119 12.39 4.65 4.89
C SER A 119 12.32 5.27 3.49
N PRO A 120 11.13 5.70 3.03
CA PRO A 120 10.97 6.22 1.68
C PRO A 120 11.64 7.59 1.51
N CYS A 121 12.21 7.82 0.34
CA CYS A 121 12.66 9.16 -0.06
C CYS A 121 11.46 10.06 -0.47
N GLU A 122 10.40 9.46 -0.98
CA GLU A 122 9.18 10.15 -1.39
C GLU A 122 7.94 9.34 -0.97
N ARG A 123 6.89 10.03 -0.55
CA ARG A 123 5.64 9.41 -0.07
C ARG A 123 4.47 9.78 -0.98
N SER A 124 3.58 8.82 -1.19
CA SER A 124 2.23 9.04 -1.75
C SER A 124 2.22 9.89 -3.02
N GLN A 125 2.79 9.38 -4.13
CA GLN A 125 2.87 10.13 -5.37
C GLN A 125 1.90 9.66 -6.43
N ALA A 126 1.19 10.61 -7.05
CA ALA A 126 0.52 10.39 -8.33
C ALA A 126 1.56 10.45 -9.45
N ILE A 127 1.57 9.43 -10.29
CA ILE A 127 2.45 9.32 -11.45
C ILE A 127 1.61 9.14 -12.72
N TYR A 128 2.06 9.71 -13.83
CA TYR A 128 1.36 9.59 -15.11
C TYR A 128 2.31 9.68 -16.29
N SER A 129 1.89 9.13 -17.41
CA SER A 129 2.60 9.23 -18.69
C SER A 129 1.64 9.67 -19.78
N ASP A 130 1.91 10.82 -20.39
CA ASP A 130 1.17 11.29 -21.55
C ASP A 130 1.34 10.37 -22.77
N ARG A 131 2.53 9.80 -22.93
CA ARG A 131 2.85 8.86 -24.02
C ARG A 131 2.03 7.58 -23.91
N LEU A 132 1.94 6.99 -22.71
CA LEU A 132 1.22 5.74 -22.47
C LEU A 132 -0.27 5.95 -22.19
N ARG A 133 -0.68 7.18 -21.92
CA ARG A 133 -2.04 7.52 -21.45
C ARG A 133 -2.46 6.72 -20.22
N ILE A 134 -1.51 6.48 -19.33
CA ILE A 134 -1.70 5.74 -18.07
C ILE A 134 -1.40 6.68 -16.92
N SER A 135 -2.16 6.52 -15.85
CA SER A 135 -1.90 7.15 -14.55
C SER A 135 -1.94 6.12 -13.43
N GLY A 136 -1.20 6.38 -12.38
CA GLY A 136 -1.15 5.52 -11.21
C GLY A 136 -0.84 6.29 -9.94
N HIS A 137 -0.77 5.55 -8.87
CA HIS A 137 -0.38 6.05 -7.57
C HIS A 137 0.58 5.05 -6.94
N VAL A 138 1.73 5.53 -6.47
CA VAL A 138 2.69 4.77 -5.67
C VAL A 138 2.56 5.17 -4.21
N ASP A 139 2.57 4.19 -3.32
CA ASP A 139 2.45 4.47 -1.89
C ASP A 139 3.73 5.11 -1.35
N ARG A 140 4.90 4.74 -1.90
CA ARG A 140 6.19 5.37 -1.62
C ARG A 140 7.21 5.06 -2.71
N ILE A 141 8.29 5.84 -2.75
CA ILE A 141 9.47 5.59 -3.57
C ILE A 141 10.66 5.40 -2.63
N VAL A 142 11.45 4.38 -2.88
CA VAL A 142 12.69 4.11 -2.14
C VAL A 142 13.89 4.17 -3.10
N MET A 143 15.06 4.48 -2.55
CA MET A 143 16.32 4.44 -3.30
C MET A 143 17.02 3.12 -3.00
N LEU A 144 17.20 2.28 -4.02
CA LEU A 144 17.98 1.05 -3.92
C LEU A 144 19.11 1.11 -4.94
N ASP A 145 20.34 1.04 -4.48
CA ASP A 145 21.53 1.08 -5.35
C ASP A 145 21.49 2.26 -6.37
N ALA A 146 21.12 3.45 -5.88
CA ALA A 146 20.93 4.69 -6.66
C ALA A 146 19.76 4.65 -7.67
N VAL A 147 18.91 3.63 -7.65
CA VAL A 147 17.72 3.51 -8.51
C VAL A 147 16.47 3.86 -7.70
N ARG A 148 15.59 4.68 -8.28
CA ARG A 148 14.26 4.97 -7.71
C ARG A 148 13.33 3.78 -7.95
N CYS A 149 12.89 3.15 -6.88
CA CYS A 149 12.03 1.97 -6.92
C CYS A 149 10.64 2.28 -6.35
N PRO A 150 9.56 2.04 -7.12
CA PRO A 150 8.20 2.17 -6.60
C PRO A 150 7.90 1.08 -5.59
N VAL A 151 7.22 1.45 -4.51
CA VAL A 151 6.68 0.52 -3.52
C VAL A 151 5.17 0.66 -3.49
N VAL A 152 4.50 -0.46 -3.59
CA VAL A 152 3.04 -0.57 -3.46
C VAL A 152 2.74 -1.43 -2.25
N ILE A 153 1.93 -0.91 -1.35
CA ILE A 153 1.54 -1.59 -0.11
C ILE A 153 0.23 -2.33 -0.37
N CYS A 154 0.25 -3.64 -0.14
CA CYS A 154 -0.92 -4.49 -0.25
C CYS A 154 -1.33 -4.96 1.15
N ALA A 155 -2.59 -4.71 1.52
CA ALA A 155 -3.17 -5.13 2.80
C ALA A 155 -3.79 -6.54 2.75
N SER A 156 -3.70 -7.23 1.61
CA SER A 156 -4.12 -8.62 1.45
C SER A 156 -3.05 -9.59 1.95
N LYS A 157 -3.48 -10.78 2.36
CA LYS A 157 -2.54 -11.86 2.70
C LYS A 157 -1.60 -12.14 1.52
N ALA A 158 -0.30 -12.22 1.81
CA ALA A 158 0.69 -12.58 0.79
C ALA A 158 0.45 -14.02 0.29
N PRO A 159 0.76 -14.33 -0.98
CA PRO A 159 0.76 -15.71 -1.45
C PRO A 159 1.90 -16.49 -0.77
N GLU A 160 1.78 -17.81 -0.66
CA GLU A 160 2.82 -18.66 -0.08
C GLU A 160 4.16 -18.54 -0.81
N ARG A 161 4.13 -18.28 -2.11
CA ARG A 161 5.32 -18.04 -2.93
C ARG A 161 5.08 -16.93 -3.95
N GLY A 162 6.08 -16.07 -4.08
CA GLY A 162 6.11 -15.01 -5.10
C GLY A 162 5.15 -13.85 -4.81
N ILE A 163 4.56 -13.30 -5.85
CA ILE A 163 3.68 -12.11 -5.82
C ILE A 163 2.47 -12.40 -6.70
N TYR A 164 1.28 -11.97 -6.30
CA TYR A 164 0.08 -12.08 -7.13
C TYR A 164 0.27 -11.39 -8.49
N ALA A 165 -0.28 -11.98 -9.54
CA ALA A 165 -0.13 -11.46 -10.91
C ALA A 165 -0.62 -10.01 -11.04
N ALA A 166 -1.71 -9.65 -10.35
CA ALA A 166 -2.25 -8.29 -10.33
C ALA A 166 -1.29 -7.28 -9.68
N ASP A 167 -0.63 -7.66 -8.59
CA ASP A 167 0.32 -6.79 -7.89
C ASP A 167 1.63 -6.65 -8.67
N ARG A 168 2.09 -7.74 -9.30
CA ARG A 168 3.24 -7.70 -10.21
C ARG A 168 3.00 -6.78 -11.39
N LEU A 169 1.82 -6.83 -12.01
CA LEU A 169 1.44 -5.92 -13.09
C LEU A 169 1.41 -4.47 -12.59
N LYS A 170 0.81 -4.24 -11.42
CA LYS A 170 0.73 -2.92 -10.81
C LYS A 170 2.12 -2.33 -10.57
N LEU A 171 3.04 -3.11 -10.00
CA LEU A 171 4.43 -2.70 -9.79
C LEU A 171 5.16 -2.41 -11.10
N ALA A 172 5.01 -3.29 -12.11
CA ALA A 172 5.61 -3.10 -13.43
C ALA A 172 5.09 -1.81 -14.09
N ALA A 173 3.78 -1.57 -14.04
CA ALA A 173 3.18 -0.36 -14.58
C ALA A 173 3.66 0.91 -13.82
N CYS A 174 3.81 0.84 -12.49
CA CYS A 174 4.39 1.94 -11.72
C CYS A 174 5.84 2.22 -12.12
N ALA A 175 6.66 1.17 -12.28
CA ALA A 175 8.05 1.31 -12.72
C ALA A 175 8.15 1.99 -14.11
N MET A 176 7.33 1.53 -15.07
CA MET A 176 7.27 2.15 -16.41
C MET A 176 6.84 3.62 -16.41
N LEU A 177 6.06 4.06 -15.42
CA LEU A 177 5.65 5.46 -15.30
C LEU A 177 6.72 6.34 -14.65
N MET A 178 7.74 5.74 -14.03
CA MET A 178 8.85 6.43 -13.37
C MET A 178 10.10 6.56 -14.25
N GLU A 179 10.12 5.90 -15.41
CA GLU A 179 11.13 6.04 -16.46
C GLU A 179 10.90 7.31 -17.30
#